data_88c4734622d0e7a8b1afa4430e59189d
#
_entry.id   88c4734622d0e7a8b1afa4430e59189d
#
_cell.length_a   1.000
_cell.length_b   1.000
_cell.length_c   1.000
_cell.angle_alpha   90.00
_cell.angle_beta   90.00
_cell.angle_gamma   90.00
#
_symmetry.space_group_name_H-M   'P 1'
#
loop_
_entity.id
_entity.type
_entity.pdbx_description
1 polymer ?
#
loop_
_entity_poly.entity_id
_entity_poly.type
_entity_poly.pdbx_seq_one_letter_code
_entity_poly.pdbx_strand_id
1 'polypeptide(L)'
;MKIAYLSSQVTQPGSSIRRSDAFEHDYMMRALRPEFAERGMEISDICWDDNSADWASFDAALIGTTWDYWDRQAEFLSTLETIESRTRLFNPAALVRWNSDKTYLKDLAHRG
;
A
#
# COMPACT_ATOMS: atom_id res chain seq x y z
N MET A 1 -13.21 1.26 -1.58
CA MET A 1 -12.15 0.24 -1.51
C MET A 1 -11.00 0.76 -0.64
N LYS A 2 -10.58 -0.04 0.31
CA LYS A 2 -9.54 0.33 1.29
C LYS A 2 -8.21 -0.29 0.90
N ILE A 3 -7.17 0.54 0.75
CA ILE A 3 -5.84 0.13 0.34
C ILE A 3 -4.84 0.44 1.46
N ALA A 4 -4.08 -0.56 1.88
CA ALA A 4 -2.97 -0.36 2.81
C ALA A 4 -1.71 0.01 2.01
N TYR A 5 -1.20 1.21 2.19
CA TYR A 5 0.06 1.63 1.59
C TYR A 5 1.18 1.30 2.58
N LEU A 6 2.05 0.37 2.21
CA LEU A 6 3.12 -0.09 3.09
C LEU A 6 4.26 0.92 3.08
N SER A 7 4.54 1.48 4.23
CA SER A 7 5.64 2.41 4.46
C SER A 7 6.59 1.83 5.51
N SER A 8 7.46 2.63 6.05
CA SER A 8 8.46 2.21 7.03
C SER A 8 8.55 3.22 8.17
N GLN A 9 9.12 2.83 9.29
CA GLN A 9 9.32 3.72 10.43
C GLN A 9 10.20 4.91 10.06
N VAL A 10 11.16 4.72 9.17
CA VAL A 10 12.07 5.79 8.73
C VAL A 10 11.38 6.84 7.87
N THR A 11 10.14 6.62 7.44
CA THR A 11 9.36 7.59 6.67
C THR A 11 8.21 8.23 7.45
N GLN A 12 7.92 7.77 8.66
CA GLN A 12 6.80 8.26 9.45
C GLN A 12 7.08 9.64 10.07
N PRO A 13 6.12 10.59 10.02
CA PRO A 13 6.35 11.96 10.50
C PRO A 13 6.74 12.06 11.97
N GLY A 14 6.26 11.19 12.83
CA GLY A 14 6.54 11.22 14.26
C GLY A 14 7.68 10.34 14.71
N SER A 15 8.37 9.67 13.79
CA SER A 15 9.40 8.69 14.14
C SER A 15 10.71 9.37 14.56
N SER A 16 11.32 8.86 15.63
CA SER A 16 12.64 9.32 16.09
C SER A 16 13.78 8.92 15.13
N ILE A 17 13.53 7.96 14.24
CA ILE A 17 14.50 7.47 13.26
C ILE A 17 14.15 7.92 11.83
N ARG A 18 13.30 8.94 11.69
CA ARG A 18 12.88 9.44 10.40
C ARG A 18 14.08 9.94 9.59
N ARG A 19 14.17 9.49 8.33
CA ARG A 19 15.24 9.88 7.43
C ARG A 19 15.05 11.32 6.95
N SER A 20 16.15 12.00 6.62
CA SER A 20 16.12 13.38 6.11
C SER A 20 15.42 13.47 4.75
N ASP A 21 15.44 12.38 3.96
CA ASP A 21 14.79 12.33 2.65
C ASP A 21 13.35 11.78 2.72
N ALA A 22 12.80 11.61 3.92
CA ALA A 22 11.43 11.10 4.10
C ALA A 22 10.36 12.04 3.55
N PHE A 23 10.70 13.30 3.24
CA PHE A 23 9.78 14.20 2.55
C PHE A 23 9.32 13.65 1.19
N GLU A 24 10.10 12.78 0.56
CA GLU A 24 9.70 12.11 -0.68
C GLU A 24 8.48 11.22 -0.47
N HIS A 25 8.41 10.55 0.69
CA HIS A 25 7.23 9.79 1.07
C HIS A 25 6.01 10.70 1.22
N ASP A 26 6.17 11.85 1.87
CA ASP A 26 5.08 12.80 2.06
C ASP A 26 4.54 13.30 0.71
N TYR A 27 5.44 13.60 -0.22
CA TYR A 27 5.06 14.00 -1.58
C TYR A 27 4.32 12.88 -2.31
N MET A 28 4.79 11.64 -2.17
CA MET A 28 4.15 10.49 -2.81
C MET A 28 2.72 10.29 -2.28
N MET A 29 2.53 10.35 -0.97
CA MET A 29 1.20 10.22 -0.37
C MET A 29 0.28 11.36 -0.83
N ARG A 30 0.80 12.57 -0.91
CA ARG A 30 0.04 13.75 -1.37
C ARG A 30 -0.37 13.61 -2.83
N ALA A 31 0.47 12.99 -3.65
CA ALA A 31 0.18 12.77 -5.07
C ALA A 31 -0.79 11.60 -5.27
N LEU A 32 -0.62 10.50 -4.53
CA LEU A 32 -1.41 9.28 -4.72
C LEU A 32 -2.82 9.37 -4.17
N ARG A 33 -3.01 10.02 -3.02
CA ARG A 33 -4.33 10.06 -2.36
C ARG A 33 -5.44 10.60 -3.28
N PRO A 34 -5.26 11.76 -3.94
CA PRO A 34 -6.33 12.26 -4.83
C PRO A 34 -6.60 11.35 -6.02
N GLU A 35 -5.55 10.81 -6.65
CA GLU A 35 -5.70 9.93 -7.80
C GLU A 35 -6.42 8.64 -7.45
N PHE A 36 -6.09 8.06 -6.30
CA PHE A 36 -6.75 6.85 -5.85
C PHE A 36 -8.20 7.13 -5.43
N ALA A 37 -8.45 8.29 -4.82
CA ALA A 37 -9.81 8.70 -4.44
C ALA A 37 -10.71 8.82 -5.67
N GLU A 38 -10.20 9.34 -6.79
CA GLU A 38 -10.95 9.40 -8.06
C GLU A 38 -11.38 8.02 -8.55
N ARG A 39 -10.64 6.98 -8.18
CA ARG A 39 -10.95 5.59 -8.55
C ARG A 39 -11.73 4.85 -7.46
N GLY A 40 -12.20 5.57 -6.43
CA GLY A 40 -12.93 4.97 -5.32
C GLY A 40 -12.07 4.20 -4.34
N MET A 41 -10.76 4.50 -4.29
CA MET A 41 -9.82 3.85 -3.40
C MET A 41 -9.34 4.80 -2.31
N GLU A 42 -9.41 4.36 -1.06
CA GLU A 42 -8.93 5.09 0.11
C GLU A 42 -7.60 4.48 0.57
N ILE A 43 -6.54 5.29 0.63
CA ILE A 43 -5.22 4.85 1.05
C ILE A 43 -5.00 5.12 2.54
N SER A 44 -4.53 4.10 3.25
CA SER A 44 -4.03 4.22 4.62
C SER A 44 -2.52 3.96 4.64
N ASP A 45 -1.76 4.86 5.24
CA ASP A 45 -0.30 4.75 5.38
C ASP A 45 0.01 3.92 6.61
N ILE A 46 0.53 2.70 6.40
CA ILE A 46 0.80 1.74 7.48
C ILE A 46 2.22 1.22 7.35
N CYS A 47 2.98 1.23 8.45
CA CYS A 47 4.30 0.62 8.46
C CYS A 47 4.19 -0.88 8.19
N TRP A 48 5.08 -1.40 7.36
CA TRP A 48 5.07 -2.82 7.01
C TRP A 48 5.28 -3.74 8.22
N ASP A 49 5.95 -3.24 9.26
CA ASP A 49 6.23 -3.99 10.48
C ASP A 49 5.26 -3.66 11.64
N ASP A 50 4.12 -3.09 11.33
CA ASP A 50 3.09 -2.79 12.32
C ASP A 50 2.32 -4.07 12.66
N ASN A 51 2.64 -4.68 13.80
CA ASN A 51 2.03 -5.92 14.26
C ASN A 51 0.57 -5.76 14.68
N SER A 52 0.10 -4.52 14.85
CA SER A 52 -1.29 -4.24 15.22
C SER A 52 -2.21 -4.08 14.01
N ALA A 53 -1.66 -4.07 12.80
CA ALA A 53 -2.44 -3.85 11.60
C ALA A 53 -3.33 -5.06 11.29
N ASP A 54 -4.60 -4.78 10.98
CA ASP A 54 -5.55 -5.80 10.53
C ASP A 54 -5.57 -5.83 9.00
N TRP A 55 -4.66 -6.62 8.44
CA TRP A 55 -4.51 -6.71 6.98
C TRP A 55 -5.76 -7.20 6.29
N ALA A 56 -6.55 -8.05 6.95
CA ALA A 56 -7.79 -8.58 6.39
C ALA A 56 -8.88 -7.51 6.20
N SER A 57 -8.76 -6.37 6.86
CA SER A 57 -9.71 -5.26 6.72
C SER A 57 -9.52 -4.46 5.43
N PHE A 58 -8.42 -4.71 4.71
CA PHE A 58 -8.11 -4.01 3.46
C PHE A 58 -8.46 -4.87 2.25
N ASP A 59 -8.87 -4.20 1.17
CA ASP A 59 -9.14 -4.87 -0.11
C ASP A 59 -7.86 -5.23 -0.83
N ALA A 60 -6.79 -4.47 -0.59
CA ALA A 60 -5.47 -4.72 -1.14
C ALA A 60 -4.40 -4.01 -0.31
N ALA A 61 -3.16 -4.44 -0.47
CA ALA A 61 -1.98 -3.77 0.08
C ALA A 61 -1.02 -3.42 -1.05
N LEU A 62 -0.38 -2.26 -0.92
CA LEU A 62 0.52 -1.72 -1.93
C LEU A 62 1.91 -1.57 -1.34
N ILE A 63 2.90 -2.20 -1.96
CA ILE A 63 4.30 -2.02 -1.55
C ILE A 63 4.72 -0.61 -1.96
N GLY A 64 5.09 0.20 -0.97
CA GLY A 64 5.42 1.61 -1.18
C GLY A 64 6.81 1.97 -0.67
N THR A 65 6.89 2.86 0.30
CA THR A 65 8.15 3.40 0.81
C THR A 65 8.69 2.57 1.99
N THR A 66 9.00 1.31 1.74
CA THR A 66 9.52 0.35 2.72
C THR A 66 11.05 0.40 2.79
N TRP A 67 11.60 1.59 3.00
CA TRP A 67 13.02 1.89 2.81
C TRP A 67 13.98 1.22 3.78
N ASP A 68 13.50 0.66 4.88
CA ASP A 68 14.32 0.00 5.90
C ASP A 68 14.33 -1.52 5.81
N TYR A 69 13.80 -2.10 4.72
CA TYR A 69 13.64 -3.55 4.64
C TYR A 69 14.95 -4.29 4.37
N TRP A 70 15.92 -3.64 3.74
CA TRP A 70 17.07 -4.32 3.15
C TRP A 70 18.02 -4.95 4.17
N ASP A 71 18.05 -4.46 5.40
CA ASP A 71 18.79 -5.08 6.50
C ASP A 71 17.89 -5.93 7.41
N ARG A 72 16.60 -6.06 7.04
CA ARG A 72 15.61 -6.87 7.74
C ARG A 72 14.84 -7.75 6.75
N GLN A 73 15.53 -8.29 5.77
CA GLN A 73 14.89 -8.96 4.63
C GLN A 73 14.04 -10.16 5.02
N ALA A 74 14.52 -11.01 5.94
CA ALA A 74 13.77 -12.19 6.37
C ALA A 74 12.46 -11.80 7.05
N GLU A 75 12.48 -10.78 7.91
CA GLU A 75 11.31 -10.25 8.58
C GLU A 75 10.35 -9.63 7.58
N PHE A 76 10.87 -8.85 6.63
CA PHE A 76 10.08 -8.21 5.58
C PHE A 76 9.35 -9.25 4.72
N LEU A 77 10.06 -10.27 4.25
CA LEU A 77 9.45 -11.34 3.44
C LEU A 77 8.39 -12.11 4.21
N SER A 78 8.64 -12.41 5.48
CA SER A 78 7.66 -13.06 6.35
C SER A 78 6.40 -12.21 6.50
N THR A 79 6.55 -10.90 6.67
CA THR A 79 5.43 -9.97 6.76
C THR A 79 4.64 -9.93 5.46
N LEU A 80 5.32 -9.88 4.31
CA LEU A 80 4.64 -9.89 3.01
C LEU A 80 3.83 -11.18 2.80
N GLU A 81 4.36 -12.32 3.22
CA GLU A 81 3.64 -13.59 3.16
C GLU A 81 2.38 -13.55 4.01
N THR A 82 2.47 -12.99 5.22
CA THR A 82 1.32 -12.80 6.10
C THR A 82 0.26 -11.90 5.45
N ILE A 83 0.69 -10.79 4.86
CA ILE A 83 -0.22 -9.87 4.18
C ILE A 83 -0.90 -10.56 3.00
N GLU A 84 -0.16 -11.29 2.17
CA GLU A 84 -0.72 -12.02 1.03
C GLU A 84 -1.73 -13.07 1.44
N SER A 85 -1.58 -13.65 2.62
CA SER A 85 -2.55 -14.62 3.14
C SER A 85 -3.86 -13.97 3.59
N ARG A 86 -3.88 -12.65 3.78
CA ARG A 86 -5.03 -11.90 4.31
C ARG A 86 -5.67 -10.98 3.29
N THR A 87 -4.89 -10.45 2.36
CA THR A 87 -5.36 -9.54 1.33
C THR A 87 -4.48 -9.66 0.10
N ARG A 88 -4.81 -8.93 -0.96
CA ARG A 88 -4.02 -8.94 -2.19
C ARG A 88 -2.86 -7.97 -2.07
N LEU A 89 -1.66 -8.40 -2.47
CA LEU A 89 -0.45 -7.58 -2.40
C LEU A 89 0.00 -7.21 -3.81
N PHE A 90 0.22 -5.92 -4.06
CA PHE A 90 0.59 -5.39 -5.36
C PHE A 90 1.76 -4.42 -5.27
N ASN A 91 2.50 -4.28 -6.38
CA ASN A 91 3.30 -3.08 -6.60
C ASN A 91 2.39 -2.00 -7.23
N PRO A 92 2.83 -0.72 -7.31
CA PRO A 92 1.96 0.35 -7.81
C PRO A 92 1.38 0.10 -9.20
N ALA A 93 2.19 -0.38 -10.14
CA ALA A 93 1.74 -0.63 -11.51
C ALA A 93 0.72 -1.77 -11.57
N ALA A 94 0.95 -2.84 -10.82
CA ALA A 94 0.03 -3.97 -10.78
C ALA A 94 -1.31 -3.59 -10.16
N LEU A 95 -1.32 -2.72 -9.14
CA LEU A 95 -2.55 -2.27 -8.52
C LEU A 95 -3.41 -1.47 -9.50
N VAL A 96 -2.80 -0.56 -10.25
CA VAL A 96 -3.52 0.25 -11.26
C VAL A 96 -4.13 -0.67 -12.32
N ARG A 97 -3.36 -1.65 -12.79
CA ARG A 97 -3.82 -2.63 -13.78
C ARG A 97 -5.00 -3.44 -13.27
N TRP A 98 -4.89 -3.94 -12.04
CA TRP A 98 -5.97 -4.69 -11.40
C TRP A 98 -7.25 -3.87 -11.28
N ASN A 99 -7.14 -2.61 -10.86
CA ASN A 99 -8.31 -1.74 -10.73
C ASN A 99 -8.96 -1.44 -12.09
N SER A 100 -8.15 -1.26 -13.12
CA SER A 100 -8.64 -1.02 -14.49
C SER A 100 -9.37 -2.26 -15.03
N ASP A 101 -8.84 -3.45 -14.78
CA ASP A 101 -9.47 -4.71 -15.19
C ASP A 101 -10.82 -4.90 -14.51
N LYS A 102 -10.93 -4.56 -13.21
CA LYS A 102 -12.18 -4.64 -12.48
C LYS A 102 -13.23 -3.67 -13.04
N THR A 103 -12.81 -2.48 -13.42
CA THR A 103 -13.69 -1.50 -14.05
C THR A 103 -14.21 -2.04 -15.38
N TYR A 104 -13.33 -2.64 -16.17
CA TYR A 104 -13.70 -3.27 -17.45
C TYR A 104 -14.73 -4.38 -17.26
N LEU A 105 -14.54 -5.22 -16.26
CA LEU A 105 -15.49 -6.30 -15.96
C LEU A 105 -16.86 -5.75 -15.54
N LYS A 106 -16.89 -4.66 -14.79
CA LYS A 106 -18.15 -3.99 -14.44
C LYS A 106 -18.87 -3.48 -15.68
N ASP A 107 -18.14 -2.88 -16.60
CA ASP A 107 -18.71 -2.38 -17.87
C ASP A 107 -19.30 -3.54 -18.69
N LEU A 108 -18.60 -4.64 -18.78
CA LEU A 108 -19.10 -5.84 -19.47
C LEU A 108 -20.37 -6.39 -18.82
N ALA A 109 -20.43 -6.42 -17.50
CA ALA A 109 -21.60 -6.88 -16.76
C ALA A 109 -22.81 -5.98 -17.03
N HIS A 110 -22.60 -4.67 -17.16
CA HIS A 110 -23.67 -3.71 -17.49
C HIS A 110 -24.16 -3.83 -18.93
N ARG A 111 -23.30 -4.22 -19.83
CA ARG A 111 -23.64 -4.38 -21.26
C ARG A 111 -24.21 -5.75 -21.59
N GLY A 112 -23.91 -6.72 -20.76
CA GLY A 112 -24.31 -8.09 -20.97
C GLY A 112 -25.64 -8.44 -20.42
#